data_3a679456318205a7bf97ddaba6d90cb7
#
_entry.id   3a679456318205a7bf97ddaba6d90cb7
#
_cell.length_a   1.000
_cell.length_b   1.000
_cell.length_c   1.000
_cell.angle_alpha   90.00
_cell.angle_beta   90.00
_cell.angle_gamma   90.00
#
_symmetry.space_group_name_H-M   'P 1'
#
loop_
_entity.id
_entity.type
_entity.pdbx_description
1 polymer ?
#
loop_
_entity_poly.entity_id
_entity_poly.type
_entity_poly.pdbx_seq_one_letter_code
_entity_poly.pdbx_strand_id
1 'polypeptide(L)'
;MEEKKKFKLGLLPKLIIAIIVGILFGQFLPEGFCRFVVTLSSFFSQFLSFIIPLMILAYVTMGIANLKSGAGKLLLITVAIAYCSTLIAGSASFFVADTLFPHFMSADALDKIAATAGNSLEPYFSLEIPALMNTLSAVVTAFVLGLCMSSLRGKTIGDTLYNGVSDFSGIIDCVLHKVIIPLLPLYICGTFTDMTKSGKTIAILGILWKVFIVVIIMHLICICIQFVIAGLVSHKNPLTLIRNQIPGYATALGTQSSAATIPVNLQCAEKDGVSSEIRNFTVPLCANIHMAGSMITITACATAVCLMNQLPISIGTVIPFIMTLGIAMVASPGAPGGSIMTALPFLYMIFGTEAGDPSGPICAIMVALYITQDSFGTACNVSGDNAIGVIVETIYRRFICKSSAQ
;
A
#
# COMPACT_ATOMS: atom_id res chain seq x y z
N MET A 1 -30.92 -18.68 21.35
CA MET A 1 -31.07 -17.82 20.16
C MET A 1 -29.67 -17.62 19.58
N GLU A 2 -29.35 -18.34 18.50
CA GLU A 2 -28.09 -18.14 17.78
C GLU A 2 -28.12 -16.79 17.12
N GLU A 3 -27.23 -15.87 17.51
CA GLU A 3 -26.99 -14.64 16.75
C GLU A 3 -26.50 -15.00 15.35
N LYS A 4 -27.34 -14.80 14.36
CA LYS A 4 -26.93 -14.88 12.93
C LYS A 4 -25.76 -13.93 12.73
N LYS A 5 -24.54 -14.49 12.62
CA LYS A 5 -23.36 -13.72 12.17
C LYS A 5 -23.71 -13.00 10.87
N LYS A 6 -23.94 -11.69 10.93
CA LYS A 6 -24.13 -10.86 9.75
C LYS A 6 -22.87 -10.98 8.89
N PHE A 7 -23.02 -11.54 7.70
CA PHE A 7 -21.94 -11.63 6.72
C PHE A 7 -21.53 -10.21 6.33
N LYS A 8 -20.39 -9.74 6.85
CA LYS A 8 -19.83 -8.43 6.49
C LYS A 8 -18.99 -8.61 5.24
N LEU A 9 -19.43 -8.09 4.12
CA LEU A 9 -18.64 -8.00 2.89
C LEU A 9 -17.34 -7.22 3.18
N GLY A 10 -16.20 -7.81 2.85
CA GLY A 10 -14.90 -7.13 2.87
C GLY A 10 -14.83 -5.95 1.89
N LEU A 11 -13.73 -5.20 1.90
CA LEU A 11 -13.55 -4.02 1.05
C LEU A 11 -13.50 -4.42 -0.45
N LEU A 12 -12.73 -5.43 -0.81
CA LEU A 12 -12.57 -5.87 -2.21
C LEU A 12 -13.91 -6.18 -2.92
N PRO A 13 -14.82 -7.01 -2.37
CA PRO A 13 -16.13 -7.21 -2.99
C PRO A 13 -16.95 -5.94 -3.16
N LYS A 14 -16.90 -5.02 -2.19
CA LYS A 14 -17.60 -3.73 -2.27
C LYS A 14 -17.09 -2.87 -3.42
N LEU A 15 -15.78 -2.88 -3.67
CA LEU A 15 -15.19 -2.11 -4.77
C LEU A 15 -15.46 -2.73 -6.13
N ILE A 16 -15.43 -4.06 -6.24
CA ILE A 16 -15.85 -4.75 -7.48
C ILE A 16 -17.30 -4.39 -7.81
N ILE A 17 -18.19 -4.44 -6.81
CA ILE A 17 -19.60 -4.02 -6.98
C ILE A 17 -19.65 -2.54 -7.39
N ALA A 18 -18.88 -1.66 -6.78
CA ALA A 18 -18.83 -0.24 -7.10
C ALA A 18 -18.38 0.01 -8.55
N ILE A 19 -17.38 -0.72 -9.03
CA ILE A 19 -16.93 -0.67 -10.43
C ILE A 19 -18.06 -1.09 -11.37
N ILE A 20 -18.69 -2.24 -11.11
CA ILE A 20 -19.79 -2.74 -11.93
C ILE A 20 -20.97 -1.75 -11.95
N VAL A 21 -21.36 -1.24 -10.77
CA VAL A 21 -22.45 -0.25 -10.66
C VAL A 21 -22.09 1.05 -11.38
N GLY A 22 -20.85 1.54 -11.25
CA GLY A 22 -20.37 2.71 -11.97
C GLY A 22 -20.44 2.54 -13.50
N ILE A 23 -20.04 1.38 -13.99
CA ILE A 23 -20.16 1.04 -15.42
C ILE A 23 -21.64 1.04 -15.86
N LEU A 24 -22.53 0.39 -15.10
CA LEU A 24 -23.95 0.37 -15.39
C LEU A 24 -24.57 1.78 -15.38
N PHE A 25 -24.19 2.62 -14.42
CA PHE A 25 -24.66 4.00 -14.37
C PHE A 25 -24.21 4.78 -15.61
N GLY A 26 -22.93 4.73 -15.95
CA GLY A 26 -22.40 5.43 -17.11
C GLY A 26 -23.00 4.94 -18.44
N GLN A 27 -23.35 3.65 -18.53
CA GLN A 27 -23.91 3.05 -19.75
C GLN A 27 -25.40 3.33 -19.94
N PHE A 28 -26.19 3.23 -18.87
CA PHE A 28 -27.66 3.18 -18.98
C PHE A 28 -28.37 4.42 -18.43
N LEU A 29 -27.74 5.19 -17.55
CA LEU A 29 -28.42 6.32 -16.91
C LEU A 29 -28.18 7.65 -17.66
N PRO A 30 -29.13 8.59 -17.56
CA PRO A 30 -29.01 9.89 -18.20
C PRO A 30 -27.84 10.69 -17.61
N GLU A 31 -27.27 11.58 -18.42
CA GLU A 31 -26.10 12.39 -18.06
C GLU A 31 -26.28 13.16 -16.75
N GLY A 32 -27.46 13.73 -16.52
CA GLY A 32 -27.75 14.46 -15.28
C GLY A 32 -27.58 13.59 -14.02
N PHE A 33 -28.01 12.32 -14.06
CA PHE A 33 -27.78 11.40 -12.94
C PHE A 33 -26.31 11.05 -12.79
N CYS A 34 -25.61 10.78 -13.90
CA CYS A 34 -24.17 10.49 -13.89
C CYS A 34 -23.39 11.69 -13.28
N ARG A 35 -23.72 12.92 -13.67
CA ARG A 35 -23.14 14.15 -13.09
C ARG A 35 -23.42 14.27 -11.60
N PHE A 36 -24.60 13.87 -11.11
CA PHE A 36 -24.91 13.84 -9.69
C PHE A 36 -23.96 12.85 -8.94
N VAL A 37 -23.78 11.64 -9.47
CA VAL A 37 -22.86 10.64 -8.87
C VAL A 37 -21.42 11.15 -8.87
N VAL A 38 -20.98 11.77 -9.99
CA VAL A 38 -19.65 12.39 -10.10
C VAL A 38 -19.51 13.55 -9.11
N THR A 39 -20.55 14.34 -8.87
CA THR A 39 -20.54 15.42 -7.85
C THR A 39 -20.32 14.85 -6.45
N LEU A 40 -21.02 13.78 -6.07
CA LEU A 40 -20.81 13.13 -4.77
C LEU A 40 -19.39 12.55 -4.64
N SER A 41 -18.87 11.98 -5.72
CA SER A 41 -17.51 11.48 -5.78
C SER A 41 -16.48 12.60 -5.62
N SER A 42 -16.73 13.77 -6.21
CA SER A 42 -15.82 14.93 -6.11
C SER A 42 -15.70 15.47 -4.68
N PHE A 43 -16.77 15.44 -3.89
CA PHE A 43 -16.69 15.80 -2.46
C PHE A 43 -15.76 14.89 -1.67
N PHE A 44 -15.88 13.59 -1.91
CA PHE A 44 -14.97 12.64 -1.27
C PHE A 44 -13.52 12.86 -1.70
N SER A 45 -13.30 13.15 -2.97
CA SER A 45 -11.99 13.49 -3.54
C SER A 45 -11.38 14.73 -2.85
N GLN A 46 -12.13 15.80 -2.70
CA GLN A 46 -11.70 17.00 -1.98
C GLN A 46 -11.40 16.73 -0.50
N PHE A 47 -12.23 15.90 0.15
CA PHE A 47 -11.96 15.47 1.52
C PHE A 47 -10.67 14.63 1.61
N LEU A 48 -10.39 13.77 0.62
CA LEU A 48 -9.11 13.04 0.56
C LEU A 48 -7.93 14.00 0.47
N SER A 49 -7.97 14.98 -0.41
CA SER A 49 -6.91 15.99 -0.55
C SER A 49 -6.64 16.76 0.74
N PHE A 50 -7.69 17.05 1.51
CA PHE A 50 -7.57 17.71 2.82
C PHE A 50 -6.94 16.79 3.87
N ILE A 51 -7.36 15.53 3.96
CA ILE A 51 -6.97 14.64 5.06
C ILE A 51 -5.59 14.00 4.85
N ILE A 52 -5.14 13.83 3.60
CA ILE A 52 -3.88 13.15 3.26
C ILE A 52 -2.65 13.77 3.96
N PRO A 53 -2.41 15.09 3.95
CA PRO A 53 -1.28 15.67 4.66
C PRO A 53 -1.33 15.41 6.18
N LEU A 54 -2.52 15.36 6.76
CA LEU A 54 -2.69 15.02 8.18
C LEU A 54 -2.39 13.54 8.45
N MET A 55 -2.77 12.64 7.54
CA MET A 55 -2.41 11.23 7.60
C MET A 55 -0.89 11.03 7.56
N ILE A 56 -0.20 11.74 6.66
CA ILE A 56 1.26 11.70 6.58
C ILE A 56 1.86 12.17 7.90
N LEU A 57 1.42 13.32 8.38
CA LEU A 57 1.93 13.89 9.63
C LEU A 57 1.76 12.91 10.81
N ALA A 58 0.59 12.28 10.94
CA ALA A 58 0.31 11.31 11.97
C ALA A 58 1.18 10.06 11.83
N TYR A 59 1.08 9.37 10.69
CA TYR A 59 1.66 8.05 10.52
C TYR A 59 3.18 8.09 10.38
N VAL A 60 3.73 8.97 9.53
CA VAL A 60 5.18 9.05 9.32
C VAL A 60 5.88 9.51 10.61
N THR A 61 5.32 10.48 11.33
CA THR A 61 5.88 10.91 12.63
C THR A 61 5.91 9.75 13.63
N MET A 62 4.79 9.02 13.78
CA MET A 62 4.71 7.90 14.71
C MET A 62 5.60 6.74 14.28
N GLY A 63 5.66 6.43 12.98
CA GLY A 63 6.55 5.40 12.44
C GLY A 63 8.00 5.66 12.81
N ILE A 64 8.50 6.89 12.57
CA ILE A 64 9.88 7.27 12.90
C ILE A 64 10.10 7.34 14.43
N ALA A 65 9.16 7.91 15.18
CA ALA A 65 9.26 8.01 16.63
C ALA A 65 9.29 6.65 17.34
N ASN A 66 8.67 5.65 16.75
CA ASN A 66 8.65 4.27 17.26
C ASN A 66 9.93 3.48 16.96
N LEU A 67 10.79 3.97 16.07
CA LEU A 67 12.13 3.42 15.87
C LEU A 67 12.96 3.71 17.13
N LYS A 68 12.91 2.79 18.10
CA LYS A 68 13.58 2.96 19.41
C LYS A 68 15.09 3.09 19.23
N SER A 69 15.67 4.14 19.74
CA SER A 69 17.12 4.37 19.84
C SER A 69 17.87 3.33 20.70
N GLY A 70 17.15 2.41 21.37
CA GLY A 70 17.71 1.46 22.32
C GLY A 70 17.55 -0.02 21.98
N ALA A 71 16.87 -0.39 20.90
CA ALA A 71 16.58 -1.81 20.59
C ALA A 71 17.73 -2.56 19.91
N GLY A 72 18.93 -2.01 19.93
CA GLY A 72 20.16 -2.72 19.61
C GLY A 72 20.33 -3.19 18.15
N LYS A 73 21.35 -4.01 17.95
CA LYS A 73 21.75 -4.56 16.64
C LYS A 73 20.63 -5.35 15.93
N LEU A 74 19.76 -6.00 16.72
CA LEU A 74 18.66 -6.84 16.18
C LEU A 74 17.63 -6.01 15.42
N LEU A 75 17.21 -4.86 16.00
CA LEU A 75 16.28 -3.94 15.34
C LEU A 75 16.89 -3.41 14.04
N LEU A 76 18.13 -2.93 14.10
CA LEU A 76 18.82 -2.36 12.93
C LEU A 76 18.90 -3.37 11.78
N ILE A 77 19.28 -4.62 12.10
CA ILE A 77 19.37 -5.71 11.12
C ILE A 77 18.00 -6.02 10.51
N THR A 78 16.97 -6.14 11.35
CA THR A 78 15.61 -6.45 10.87
C THR A 78 15.06 -5.34 9.98
N VAL A 79 15.19 -4.07 10.40
CA VAL A 79 14.76 -2.91 9.61
C VAL A 79 15.53 -2.83 8.29
N ALA A 80 16.84 -3.03 8.30
CA ALA A 80 17.66 -2.99 7.10
C ALA A 80 17.25 -4.08 6.10
N ILE A 81 17.04 -5.32 6.55
CA ILE A 81 16.59 -6.42 5.70
C ILE A 81 15.20 -6.13 5.13
N ALA A 82 14.24 -5.72 5.97
CA ALA A 82 12.87 -5.41 5.55
C ALA A 82 12.83 -4.26 4.52
N TYR A 83 13.58 -3.19 4.78
CA TYR A 83 13.66 -2.04 3.87
C TYR A 83 14.33 -2.41 2.55
N CYS A 84 15.49 -3.10 2.58
CA CYS A 84 16.16 -3.56 1.36
C CYS A 84 15.26 -4.49 0.55
N SER A 85 14.57 -5.43 1.20
CA SER A 85 13.60 -6.32 0.54
C SER A 85 12.51 -5.54 -0.18
N THR A 86 11.95 -4.52 0.48
CA THR A 86 10.90 -3.66 -0.08
C THR A 86 11.41 -2.86 -1.29
N LEU A 87 12.63 -2.27 -1.20
CA LEU A 87 13.23 -1.52 -2.31
C LEU A 87 13.55 -2.40 -3.52
N ILE A 88 14.13 -3.58 -3.28
CA ILE A 88 14.45 -4.53 -4.34
C ILE A 88 13.17 -5.01 -5.03
N ALA A 89 12.13 -5.33 -4.26
CA ALA A 89 10.85 -5.77 -4.79
C ALA A 89 10.19 -4.70 -5.68
N GLY A 90 10.18 -3.43 -5.24
CA GLY A 90 9.67 -2.31 -6.03
C GLY A 90 10.48 -2.05 -7.30
N SER A 91 11.81 -2.07 -7.19
CA SER A 91 12.70 -1.88 -8.35
C SER A 91 12.54 -3.01 -9.38
N ALA A 92 12.50 -4.27 -8.92
CA ALA A 92 12.25 -5.41 -9.81
C ALA A 92 10.88 -5.31 -10.47
N SER A 93 9.85 -4.86 -9.72
CA SER A 93 8.51 -4.63 -10.26
C SER A 93 8.50 -3.58 -11.36
N PHE A 94 9.23 -2.49 -11.21
CA PHE A 94 9.38 -1.48 -12.27
C PHE A 94 9.98 -2.08 -13.53
N PHE A 95 11.12 -2.77 -13.42
CA PHE A 95 11.78 -3.37 -14.59
C PHE A 95 10.89 -4.39 -15.31
N VAL A 96 10.16 -5.22 -14.56
CA VAL A 96 9.21 -6.18 -15.16
C VAL A 96 8.06 -5.43 -15.84
N ALA A 97 7.49 -4.44 -15.19
CA ALA A 97 6.37 -3.67 -15.73
C ALA A 97 6.79 -2.87 -16.98
N ASP A 98 7.91 -2.16 -16.92
CA ASP A 98 8.45 -1.36 -18.03
C ASP A 98 8.77 -2.22 -19.26
N THR A 99 9.24 -3.45 -19.03
CA THR A 99 9.56 -4.39 -20.11
C THR A 99 8.32 -5.08 -20.67
N LEU A 100 7.42 -5.59 -19.81
CA LEU A 100 6.31 -6.44 -20.27
C LEU A 100 5.07 -5.66 -20.69
N PHE A 101 4.72 -4.57 -20.00
CA PHE A 101 3.45 -3.90 -20.24
C PHE A 101 3.33 -3.29 -21.65
N PRO A 102 4.36 -2.71 -22.26
CA PRO A 102 4.27 -2.22 -23.64
C PRO A 102 3.90 -3.30 -24.64
N HIS A 103 4.24 -4.56 -24.40
CA HIS A 103 3.94 -5.66 -25.33
C HIS A 103 2.46 -6.01 -25.42
N PHE A 104 1.66 -5.69 -24.40
CA PHE A 104 0.23 -5.99 -24.39
C PHE A 104 -0.67 -4.75 -24.20
N MET A 105 -0.09 -3.57 -24.05
CA MET A 105 -0.77 -2.31 -24.14
C MET A 105 -0.69 -1.84 -25.60
N SER A 106 -1.72 -2.18 -26.40
CA SER A 106 -1.73 -1.79 -27.82
C SER A 106 -1.81 -0.26 -27.97
N ALA A 107 -1.11 0.29 -28.96
CA ALA A 107 -1.17 1.71 -29.29
C ALA A 107 -2.64 2.16 -29.50
N ASP A 108 -3.45 1.36 -30.21
CA ASP A 108 -4.87 1.64 -30.42
C ASP A 108 -5.69 1.78 -29.14
N ALA A 109 -5.36 1.02 -28.08
CA ALA A 109 -6.05 1.12 -26.80
C ALA A 109 -5.62 2.37 -26.03
N LEU A 110 -4.33 2.72 -26.11
CA LEU A 110 -3.77 3.93 -25.49
C LEU A 110 -4.27 5.20 -26.21
N ASP A 111 -4.31 5.19 -27.53
CA ASP A 111 -4.82 6.31 -28.35
C ASP A 111 -6.33 6.53 -28.09
N LYS A 112 -7.13 5.47 -27.94
CA LYS A 112 -8.54 5.60 -27.56
C LYS A 112 -8.71 6.23 -26.17
N ILE A 113 -7.87 5.89 -25.19
CA ILE A 113 -7.90 6.50 -23.86
C ILE A 113 -7.52 7.98 -23.95
N ALA A 114 -6.46 8.31 -24.71
CA ALA A 114 -5.99 9.67 -24.89
C ALA A 114 -7.00 10.54 -25.67
N ALA A 115 -7.60 10.01 -26.73
CA ALA A 115 -8.61 10.73 -27.54
C ALA A 115 -9.88 11.09 -26.75
N THR A 116 -10.20 10.35 -25.69
CA THR A 116 -11.38 10.61 -24.85
C THR A 116 -11.06 11.45 -23.61
N ALA A 117 -9.82 11.93 -23.46
CA ALA A 117 -9.38 12.66 -22.26
C ALA A 117 -10.17 13.96 -22.00
N GLY A 118 -10.70 14.60 -23.02
CA GLY A 118 -11.51 15.84 -22.91
C GLY A 118 -13.00 15.65 -22.61
N ASN A 119 -13.51 14.41 -22.54
CA ASN A 119 -14.95 14.11 -22.45
C ASN A 119 -15.41 13.76 -21.03
N SER A 120 -14.68 14.14 -20.00
CA SER A 120 -15.06 13.89 -18.60
C SER A 120 -16.27 14.71 -18.20
N LEU A 121 -17.14 14.10 -17.36
CA LEU A 121 -18.31 14.78 -16.83
C LEU A 121 -17.89 15.82 -15.78
N GLU A 122 -18.33 17.05 -15.98
CA GLU A 122 -18.15 18.06 -14.94
C GLU A 122 -19.18 17.88 -13.81
N PRO A 123 -18.75 17.98 -12.54
CA PRO A 123 -19.67 17.97 -11.41
C PRO A 123 -20.62 19.18 -11.48
N TYR A 124 -21.80 19.11 -10.85
CA TYR A 124 -22.73 20.24 -10.80
C TYR A 124 -22.15 21.45 -10.07
N PHE A 125 -21.34 21.17 -9.06
CA PHE A 125 -20.58 22.18 -8.30
C PHE A 125 -19.39 21.50 -7.61
N SER A 126 -18.34 22.23 -7.37
CA SER A 126 -17.15 21.80 -6.64
C SER A 126 -17.06 22.56 -5.32
N LEU A 127 -16.73 21.85 -4.24
CA LEU A 127 -16.39 22.45 -2.96
C LEU A 127 -14.87 22.38 -2.80
N GLU A 128 -14.19 23.50 -2.85
CA GLU A 128 -12.77 23.54 -2.61
C GLU A 128 -12.49 23.52 -1.11
N ILE A 129 -11.90 22.44 -0.62
CA ILE A 129 -11.42 22.31 0.75
C ILE A 129 -9.89 22.41 0.71
N PRO A 130 -9.31 23.57 1.04
CA PRO A 130 -7.86 23.73 1.00
C PRO A 130 -7.19 22.81 2.04
N ALA A 131 -6.17 22.09 1.64
CA ALA A 131 -5.37 21.30 2.56
C ALA A 131 -4.63 22.20 3.56
N LEU A 132 -4.48 21.74 4.81
CA LEU A 132 -3.77 22.50 5.85
C LEU A 132 -2.31 22.81 5.48
N MET A 133 -1.68 21.89 4.76
CA MET A 133 -0.33 22.02 4.21
C MET A 133 -0.20 21.15 2.97
N ASN A 134 0.76 21.47 2.11
CA ASN A 134 1.04 20.59 0.98
C ASN A 134 1.73 19.29 1.45
N THR A 135 1.68 18.27 0.61
CA THR A 135 2.22 16.94 0.89
C THR A 135 3.70 16.94 1.27
N LEU A 136 4.53 17.69 0.55
CA LEU A 136 5.96 17.76 0.82
C LEU A 136 6.23 18.40 2.19
N SER A 137 5.52 19.48 2.53
CA SER A 137 5.62 20.11 3.84
C SER A 137 5.21 19.16 4.96
N ALA A 138 4.15 18.36 4.75
CA ALA A 138 3.72 17.34 5.71
C ALA A 138 4.80 16.27 5.93
N VAL A 139 5.43 15.79 4.85
CA VAL A 139 6.52 14.81 4.92
C VAL A 139 7.71 15.36 5.68
N VAL A 140 8.21 16.54 5.31
CA VAL A 140 9.38 17.17 5.98
C VAL A 140 9.08 17.39 7.46
N THR A 141 7.89 17.92 7.78
CA THR A 141 7.47 18.14 9.16
C THR A 141 7.40 16.83 9.94
N ALA A 142 6.85 15.78 9.35
CA ALA A 142 6.75 14.46 9.97
C ALA A 142 8.13 13.84 10.25
N PHE A 143 9.08 13.99 9.33
CA PHE A 143 10.47 13.55 9.55
C PHE A 143 11.14 14.31 10.71
N VAL A 144 11.06 15.64 10.70
CA VAL A 144 11.64 16.47 11.77
C VAL A 144 11.04 16.10 13.13
N LEU A 145 9.71 16.06 13.23
CA LEU A 145 9.02 15.70 14.47
C LEU A 145 9.34 14.27 14.92
N GLY A 146 9.30 13.30 14.00
CA GLY A 146 9.58 11.89 14.30
C GLY A 146 10.98 11.67 14.83
N LEU A 147 12.00 12.27 14.19
CA LEU A 147 13.41 12.20 14.64
C LEU A 147 13.61 12.89 15.98
N CYS A 148 13.05 14.08 16.17
CA CYS A 148 13.12 14.79 17.45
C CYS A 148 12.43 13.99 18.57
N MET A 149 11.25 13.46 18.33
CA MET A 149 10.52 12.63 19.30
C MET A 149 11.29 11.36 19.64
N SER A 150 11.88 10.66 18.66
CA SER A 150 12.71 9.49 18.88
C SER A 150 13.90 9.80 19.80
N SER A 151 14.55 10.97 19.62
CA SER A 151 15.70 11.41 20.41
C SER A 151 15.35 11.90 21.82
N LEU A 152 14.13 12.41 22.02
CA LEU A 152 13.65 12.95 23.30
C LEU A 152 12.85 11.94 24.13
N ARG A 153 12.65 10.74 23.62
CA ARG A 153 11.90 9.68 24.31
C ARG A 153 12.57 9.31 25.65
N GLY A 154 11.74 9.14 26.68
CA GLY A 154 12.20 8.95 28.06
C GLY A 154 12.49 10.23 28.82
N LYS A 155 12.26 11.41 28.21
CA LYS A 155 12.25 12.71 28.87
C LYS A 155 10.81 13.24 28.93
N THR A 156 10.46 13.96 29.99
CA THR A 156 9.08 14.45 30.20
C THR A 156 8.51 15.20 28.99
N ILE A 157 9.31 16.06 28.33
CA ILE A 157 8.88 16.80 27.13
C ILE A 157 8.65 15.87 25.97
N GLY A 158 9.54 14.91 25.74
CA GLY A 158 9.44 13.95 24.61
C GLY A 158 8.25 13.01 24.75
N ASP A 159 7.98 12.52 25.95
CA ASP A 159 6.88 11.59 26.23
C ASP A 159 5.52 12.28 26.11
N THR A 160 5.39 13.54 26.54
CA THR A 160 4.16 14.33 26.37
C THR A 160 3.85 14.54 24.88
N LEU A 161 4.83 14.95 24.09
CA LEU A 161 4.66 15.15 22.65
C LEU A 161 4.32 13.83 21.96
N TYR A 162 5.01 12.75 22.30
CA TYR A 162 4.75 11.41 21.77
C TYR A 162 3.31 10.97 22.02
N ASN A 163 2.81 11.12 23.24
CA ASN A 163 1.43 10.75 23.59
C ASN A 163 0.42 11.59 22.78
N GLY A 164 0.65 12.91 22.66
CA GLY A 164 -0.22 13.79 21.87
C GLY A 164 -0.26 13.41 20.39
N VAL A 165 0.87 13.08 19.76
CA VAL A 165 0.91 12.65 18.37
C VAL A 165 0.34 11.24 18.22
N SER A 166 0.51 10.36 19.22
CA SER A 166 -0.12 9.03 19.25
C SER A 166 -1.64 9.13 19.27
N ASP A 167 -2.19 10.02 20.11
CA ASP A 167 -3.63 10.25 20.17
C ASP A 167 -4.15 10.86 18.86
N PHE A 168 -3.41 11.81 18.26
CA PHE A 168 -3.72 12.34 16.94
C PHE A 168 -3.72 11.25 15.86
N SER A 169 -2.74 10.35 15.89
CA SER A 169 -2.71 9.19 14.99
C SER A 169 -3.94 8.30 15.18
N GLY A 170 -4.39 8.08 16.42
CA GLY A 170 -5.62 7.36 16.73
C GLY A 170 -6.88 8.04 16.16
N ILE A 171 -6.94 9.37 16.17
CA ILE A 171 -8.02 10.13 15.51
C ILE A 171 -8.00 9.90 14.00
N ILE A 172 -6.83 9.98 13.38
CA ILE A 172 -6.66 9.74 11.93
C ILE A 172 -7.05 8.31 11.56
N ASP A 173 -6.67 7.31 12.37
CA ASP A 173 -7.11 5.93 12.20
C ASP A 173 -8.63 5.78 12.26
N CYS A 174 -9.28 6.50 13.17
CA CYS A 174 -10.74 6.53 13.27
C CYS A 174 -11.37 7.10 12.00
N VAL A 175 -10.84 8.21 11.46
CA VAL A 175 -11.29 8.81 10.20
C VAL A 175 -11.08 7.85 9.03
N LEU A 176 -9.91 7.20 8.94
CA LEU A 176 -9.62 6.22 7.90
C LEU A 176 -10.65 5.09 7.90
N HIS A 177 -10.90 4.47 9.06
CA HIS A 177 -11.78 3.30 9.16
C HIS A 177 -13.27 3.62 9.11
N LYS A 178 -13.71 4.79 9.63
CA LYS A 178 -15.13 5.14 9.70
C LYS A 178 -15.62 6.03 8.57
N VAL A 179 -14.72 6.74 7.87
CA VAL A 179 -15.09 7.67 6.80
C VAL A 179 -14.46 7.26 5.48
N ILE A 180 -13.14 7.18 5.40
CA ILE A 180 -12.44 6.99 4.12
C ILE A 180 -12.76 5.62 3.54
N ILE A 181 -12.48 4.54 4.25
CA ILE A 181 -12.71 3.17 3.76
C ILE A 181 -14.18 2.91 3.40
N PRO A 182 -15.18 3.31 4.21
CA PRO A 182 -16.59 3.14 3.84
C PRO A 182 -17.07 3.94 2.63
N LEU A 183 -16.51 5.14 2.40
CA LEU A 183 -16.89 6.00 1.26
C LEU A 183 -16.09 5.72 -0.02
N LEU A 184 -15.01 4.96 0.07
CA LEU A 184 -14.18 4.62 -1.08
C LEU A 184 -14.96 3.92 -2.23
N PRO A 185 -15.92 3.00 -1.97
CA PRO A 185 -16.77 2.46 -3.03
C PRO A 185 -17.58 3.52 -3.78
N LEU A 186 -18.05 4.57 -3.10
CA LEU A 186 -18.75 5.69 -3.75
C LEU A 186 -17.82 6.46 -4.70
N TYR A 187 -16.60 6.74 -4.25
CA TYR A 187 -15.57 7.39 -5.05
C TYR A 187 -15.25 6.59 -6.31
N ILE A 188 -15.00 5.30 -6.17
CA ILE A 188 -14.72 4.40 -7.29
C ILE A 188 -15.93 4.29 -8.23
N CYS A 189 -17.16 4.19 -7.71
CA CYS A 189 -18.37 4.19 -8.53
C CYS A 189 -18.47 5.47 -9.38
N GLY A 190 -18.25 6.64 -8.80
CA GLY A 190 -18.28 7.91 -9.53
C GLY A 190 -17.21 7.99 -10.62
N THR A 191 -15.99 7.56 -10.32
CA THR A 191 -14.89 7.51 -11.28
C THR A 191 -15.23 6.60 -12.48
N PHE A 192 -15.74 5.38 -12.23
CA PHE A 192 -16.11 4.47 -13.31
C PHE A 192 -17.37 4.90 -14.07
N THR A 193 -18.26 5.67 -13.42
CA THR A 193 -19.41 6.31 -14.10
C THR A 193 -18.91 7.34 -15.12
N ASP A 194 -17.99 8.22 -14.74
CA ASP A 194 -17.37 9.21 -15.61
C ASP A 194 -16.59 8.53 -16.75
N MET A 195 -15.73 7.57 -16.42
CA MET A 195 -14.93 6.82 -17.39
C MET A 195 -15.80 6.07 -18.42
N THR A 196 -16.95 5.56 -18.01
CA THR A 196 -17.88 4.86 -18.91
C THR A 196 -18.58 5.84 -19.82
N LYS A 197 -19.04 6.95 -19.29
CA LYS A 197 -19.69 7.99 -20.07
C LYS A 197 -18.75 8.60 -21.11
N SER A 198 -17.45 8.76 -20.76
CA SER A 198 -16.40 9.22 -21.67
C SER A 198 -15.88 8.13 -22.63
N GLY A 199 -16.36 6.89 -22.56
CA GLY A 199 -15.98 5.79 -23.46
C GLY A 199 -14.66 5.08 -23.14
N LYS A 200 -13.99 5.43 -22.03
CA LYS A 200 -12.65 4.88 -21.63
C LYS A 200 -12.69 3.49 -21.05
N THR A 201 -13.81 3.08 -20.45
CA THR A 201 -13.90 1.92 -19.55
C THR A 201 -13.46 0.62 -20.19
N ILE A 202 -13.89 0.31 -21.43
CA ILE A 202 -13.58 -0.99 -22.07
C ILE A 202 -12.08 -1.10 -22.35
N ALA A 203 -11.45 -0.02 -22.82
CA ALA A 203 -10.01 0.00 -23.09
C ALA A 203 -9.22 -0.19 -21.78
N ILE A 204 -9.61 0.51 -20.72
CA ILE A 204 -8.96 0.43 -19.40
C ILE A 204 -9.12 -0.98 -18.82
N LEU A 205 -10.33 -1.54 -18.76
CA LEU A 205 -10.56 -2.89 -18.24
C LEU A 205 -9.79 -3.96 -19.04
N GLY A 206 -9.63 -3.79 -20.35
CA GLY A 206 -8.83 -4.67 -21.21
C GLY A 206 -7.35 -4.68 -20.84
N ILE A 207 -6.83 -3.61 -20.21
CA ILE A 207 -5.47 -3.54 -19.72
C ILE A 207 -5.38 -4.05 -18.27
N LEU A 208 -6.33 -3.68 -17.43
CA LEU A 208 -6.31 -3.94 -16.00
C LEU A 208 -6.16 -5.41 -15.63
N TRP A 209 -6.86 -6.30 -16.30
CA TRP A 209 -6.79 -7.74 -16.00
C TRP A 209 -5.41 -8.35 -16.32
N LYS A 210 -4.73 -7.83 -17.37
CA LYS A 210 -3.37 -8.26 -17.72
C LYS A 210 -2.35 -7.80 -16.67
N VAL A 211 -2.45 -6.53 -16.27
CA VAL A 211 -1.64 -5.98 -15.16
C VAL A 211 -1.86 -6.80 -13.90
N PHE A 212 -3.11 -7.11 -13.56
CA PHE A 212 -3.48 -7.92 -12.40
C PHE A 212 -2.77 -9.28 -12.39
N ILE A 213 -2.78 -10.02 -13.50
CA ILE A 213 -2.13 -11.33 -13.60
C ILE A 213 -0.62 -11.19 -13.43
N VAL A 214 0.02 -10.23 -14.11
CA VAL A 214 1.47 -10.03 -14.00
C VAL A 214 1.87 -9.70 -12.56
N VAL A 215 1.12 -8.84 -11.88
CA VAL A 215 1.41 -8.45 -10.49
C VAL A 215 1.26 -9.65 -9.54
N ILE A 216 0.24 -10.49 -9.71
CA ILE A 216 0.10 -11.72 -8.89
C ILE A 216 1.29 -12.66 -9.12
N ILE A 217 1.71 -12.85 -10.37
CA ILE A 217 2.88 -13.68 -10.67
C ILE A 217 4.13 -13.09 -10.00
N MET A 218 4.32 -11.77 -10.05
CA MET A 218 5.44 -11.11 -9.37
C MET A 218 5.40 -11.31 -7.84
N HIS A 219 4.21 -11.26 -7.21
CA HIS A 219 4.07 -11.56 -5.79
C HIS A 219 4.52 -13.00 -5.47
N LEU A 220 4.06 -13.97 -6.24
CA LEU A 220 4.43 -15.39 -6.03
C LEU A 220 5.93 -15.61 -6.22
N ILE A 221 6.53 -15.01 -7.26
CA ILE A 221 7.98 -15.06 -7.49
C ILE A 221 8.74 -14.40 -6.32
N CYS A 222 8.28 -13.24 -5.83
CA CYS A 222 8.89 -12.56 -4.71
C CYS A 222 8.88 -13.43 -3.45
N ILE A 223 7.75 -14.05 -3.12
CA ILE A 223 7.63 -15.00 -2.00
C ILE A 223 8.61 -16.15 -2.17
N CYS A 224 8.65 -16.76 -3.35
CA CYS A 224 9.58 -17.86 -3.62
C CYS A 224 11.05 -17.44 -3.42
N ILE A 225 11.45 -16.28 -3.94
CA ILE A 225 12.82 -15.76 -3.78
C ILE A 225 13.13 -15.51 -2.31
N GLN A 226 12.22 -14.87 -1.56
CA GLN A 226 12.43 -14.58 -0.13
C GLN A 226 12.61 -15.86 0.68
N PHE A 227 11.80 -16.90 0.44
CA PHE A 227 11.95 -18.18 1.14
C PHE A 227 13.14 -19.00 0.66
N VAL A 228 13.56 -18.90 -0.60
CA VAL A 228 14.82 -19.48 -1.08
C VAL A 228 16.01 -18.85 -0.35
N ILE A 229 16.04 -17.51 -0.24
CA ILE A 229 17.09 -16.81 0.52
C ILE A 229 17.07 -17.24 1.99
N ALA A 230 15.89 -17.26 2.62
CA ALA A 230 15.74 -17.70 4.00
C ALA A 230 16.22 -19.14 4.20
N GLY A 231 15.88 -20.04 3.29
CA GLY A 231 16.33 -21.44 3.29
C GLY A 231 17.84 -21.60 3.15
N LEU A 232 18.45 -20.85 2.21
CA LEU A 232 19.91 -20.87 2.00
C LEU A 232 20.66 -20.34 3.24
N VAL A 233 20.19 -19.24 3.82
CA VAL A 233 20.81 -18.62 5.01
C VAL A 233 20.69 -19.52 6.23
N SER A 234 19.52 -20.15 6.42
CA SER A 234 19.21 -20.98 7.61
C SER A 234 19.55 -22.46 7.44
N HIS A 235 19.99 -22.90 6.25
CA HIS A 235 20.18 -24.30 5.88
C HIS A 235 18.87 -25.14 6.04
N LYS A 236 17.70 -24.54 5.84
CA LYS A 236 16.39 -25.18 5.87
C LYS A 236 15.85 -25.37 4.45
N ASN A 237 14.98 -26.36 4.25
CA ASN A 237 14.34 -26.56 2.96
C ASN A 237 13.33 -25.46 2.65
N PRO A 238 13.51 -24.66 1.57
CA PRO A 238 12.60 -23.56 1.22
C PRO A 238 11.15 -24.00 1.01
N LEU A 239 10.92 -25.18 0.43
CA LEU A 239 9.58 -25.72 0.19
C LEU A 239 8.84 -26.00 1.50
N THR A 240 9.57 -26.45 2.54
CA THR A 240 8.98 -26.66 3.87
C THR A 240 8.59 -25.33 4.50
N LEU A 241 9.45 -24.30 4.38
CA LEU A 241 9.16 -22.96 4.88
C LEU A 241 7.93 -22.38 4.20
N ILE A 242 7.83 -22.44 2.86
CA ILE A 242 6.67 -22.00 2.09
C ILE A 242 5.40 -22.75 2.53
N ARG A 243 5.47 -24.07 2.69
CA ARG A 243 4.33 -24.90 3.13
C ARG A 243 3.81 -24.46 4.51
N ASN A 244 4.71 -24.18 5.44
CA ASN A 244 4.37 -23.72 6.77
C ASN A 244 3.73 -22.33 6.76
N GLN A 245 4.03 -21.51 5.72
CA GLN A 245 3.48 -20.16 5.54
C GLN A 245 2.08 -20.12 4.92
N ILE A 246 1.59 -21.21 4.31
CA ILE A 246 0.26 -21.22 3.64
C ILE A 246 -0.87 -20.68 4.53
N PRO A 247 -0.99 -21.03 5.83
CA PRO A 247 -2.04 -20.47 6.69
C PRO A 247 -1.92 -18.95 6.87
N GLY A 248 -0.71 -18.42 7.01
CA GLY A 248 -0.45 -16.98 7.09
C GLY A 248 -0.83 -16.27 5.79
N TYR A 249 -0.43 -16.82 4.65
CA TYR A 249 -0.79 -16.31 3.32
C TYR A 249 -2.31 -16.26 3.13
N ALA A 250 -3.02 -17.36 3.41
CA ALA A 250 -4.46 -17.45 3.26
C ALA A 250 -5.22 -16.48 4.19
N THR A 251 -4.74 -16.31 5.42
CA THR A 251 -5.32 -15.36 6.37
C THR A 251 -5.13 -13.92 5.90
N ALA A 252 -3.92 -13.57 5.44
CA ALA A 252 -3.62 -12.24 4.91
C ALA A 252 -4.44 -11.92 3.65
N LEU A 253 -4.58 -12.91 2.75
CA LEU A 253 -5.43 -12.80 1.55
C LEU A 253 -6.88 -12.47 1.90
N GLY A 254 -7.42 -13.12 2.94
CA GLY A 254 -8.81 -12.93 3.37
C GLY A 254 -9.04 -11.66 4.18
N THR A 255 -8.07 -11.26 5.01
CA THR A 255 -8.21 -10.10 5.92
C THR A 255 -7.77 -8.80 5.30
N GLN A 256 -6.89 -8.83 4.28
CA GLN A 256 -6.22 -7.65 3.71
C GLN A 256 -5.50 -6.81 4.79
N SER A 257 -5.06 -7.44 5.87
CA SER A 257 -4.45 -6.76 7.01
C SER A 257 -3.29 -7.57 7.56
N SER A 258 -2.08 -7.02 7.46
CA SER A 258 -0.89 -7.61 8.08
C SER A 258 -1.03 -7.70 9.60
N ALA A 259 -1.58 -6.65 10.22
CA ALA A 259 -1.79 -6.61 11.67
C ALA A 259 -2.77 -7.69 12.15
N ALA A 260 -3.90 -7.89 11.46
CA ALA A 260 -4.86 -8.95 11.79
C ALA A 260 -4.29 -10.37 11.60
N THR A 261 -3.25 -10.51 10.79
CA THR A 261 -2.63 -11.79 10.48
C THR A 261 -1.50 -12.16 11.47
N ILE A 262 -1.01 -11.21 12.28
CA ILE A 262 0.08 -11.45 13.24
C ILE A 262 -0.08 -12.76 14.06
N PRO A 263 -1.23 -13.06 14.67
CA PRO A 263 -1.37 -14.27 15.51
C PRO A 263 -1.13 -15.57 14.70
N VAL A 264 -1.59 -15.63 13.47
CA VAL A 264 -1.41 -16.80 12.59
C VAL A 264 0.03 -16.85 12.08
N ASN A 265 0.61 -15.70 11.75
CA ASN A 265 1.98 -15.61 11.24
C ASN A 265 3.01 -15.98 12.33
N LEU A 266 2.77 -15.68 13.60
CA LEU A 266 3.55 -16.17 14.73
C LEU A 266 3.60 -17.70 14.79
N GLN A 267 2.46 -18.38 14.53
CA GLN A 267 2.40 -19.84 14.47
C GLN A 267 3.15 -20.41 13.26
N CYS A 268 3.12 -19.71 12.12
CA CYS A 268 3.90 -20.08 10.94
C CYS A 268 5.40 -19.97 11.24
N ALA A 269 5.84 -18.87 11.84
CA ALA A 269 7.23 -18.66 12.25
C ALA A 269 7.72 -19.72 13.26
N GLU A 270 6.83 -20.13 14.19
CA GLU A 270 7.13 -21.23 15.12
C GLU A 270 7.39 -22.55 14.42
N LYS A 271 6.53 -22.92 13.46
CA LYS A 271 6.72 -24.13 12.63
C LYS A 271 8.01 -24.08 11.83
N ASP A 272 8.45 -22.89 11.44
CA ASP A 272 9.73 -22.67 10.76
C ASP A 272 10.92 -22.68 11.73
N GLY A 273 10.68 -22.89 13.03
CA GLY A 273 11.72 -22.99 14.06
C GLY A 273 12.35 -21.66 14.41
N VAL A 274 11.59 -20.57 14.32
CA VAL A 274 11.98 -19.25 14.84
C VAL A 274 11.66 -19.22 16.35
N SER A 275 12.67 -18.88 17.17
CA SER A 275 12.51 -18.83 18.63
C SER A 275 11.44 -17.82 19.06
N SER A 276 10.83 -18.02 20.23
CA SER A 276 9.78 -17.13 20.74
C SER A 276 10.26 -15.68 20.89
N GLU A 277 11.52 -15.51 21.31
CA GLU A 277 12.14 -14.19 21.44
C GLU A 277 12.18 -13.46 20.10
N ILE A 278 12.65 -14.13 19.04
CA ILE A 278 12.80 -13.52 17.71
C ILE A 278 11.44 -13.37 17.02
N ARG A 279 10.57 -14.39 17.01
CA ARG A 279 9.28 -14.28 16.32
C ARG A 279 8.35 -13.23 16.92
N ASN A 280 8.32 -13.12 18.27
CA ASN A 280 7.51 -12.11 18.94
C ASN A 280 8.02 -10.68 18.74
N PHE A 281 9.26 -10.52 18.31
CA PHE A 281 9.85 -9.25 17.91
C PHE A 281 9.70 -9.00 16.41
N THR A 282 10.13 -9.93 15.55
CA THR A 282 10.21 -9.71 14.10
C THR A 282 8.86 -9.67 13.43
N VAL A 283 7.93 -10.58 13.77
CA VAL A 283 6.64 -10.67 13.08
C VAL A 283 5.79 -9.40 13.30
N PRO A 284 5.57 -8.89 14.52
CA PRO A 284 4.83 -7.64 14.71
C PRO A 284 5.56 -6.42 14.14
N LEU A 285 6.90 -6.40 14.17
CA LEU A 285 7.68 -5.32 13.60
C LEU A 285 7.56 -5.30 12.07
N CYS A 286 7.83 -6.43 11.41
CA CYS A 286 7.78 -6.56 9.96
C CYS A 286 6.38 -6.31 9.39
N ALA A 287 5.31 -6.71 10.11
CA ALA A 287 3.93 -6.40 9.72
C ALA A 287 3.66 -4.90 9.49
N ASN A 288 4.52 -4.02 10.01
CA ASN A 288 4.42 -2.58 9.83
C ASN A 288 5.52 -2.00 8.91
N ILE A 289 6.68 -2.65 8.79
CA ILE A 289 7.82 -2.05 8.07
C ILE A 289 8.20 -2.79 6.78
N HIS A 290 7.74 -4.02 6.58
CA HIS A 290 8.04 -4.82 5.40
C HIS A 290 6.85 -4.83 4.44
N MET A 291 6.94 -4.06 3.38
CA MET A 291 5.85 -3.80 2.43
C MET A 291 6.22 -4.19 0.99
N ALA A 292 6.97 -5.30 0.82
CA ALA A 292 7.47 -5.73 -0.49
C ALA A 292 6.35 -5.98 -1.51
N GLY A 293 5.27 -6.67 -1.11
CA GLY A 293 4.14 -6.92 -1.99
C GLY A 293 3.35 -5.66 -2.34
N SER A 294 3.10 -4.78 -1.36
CA SER A 294 2.46 -3.49 -1.60
C SER A 294 3.31 -2.62 -2.54
N MET A 295 4.63 -2.62 -2.37
CA MET A 295 5.55 -1.88 -3.24
C MET A 295 5.54 -2.44 -4.68
N ILE A 296 5.51 -3.76 -4.86
CA ILE A 296 5.34 -4.41 -6.18
C ILE A 296 4.07 -3.89 -6.83
N THR A 297 2.93 -3.96 -6.14
CA THR A 297 1.64 -3.54 -6.68
C THR A 297 1.64 -2.06 -7.04
N ILE A 298 2.09 -1.18 -6.15
CA ILE A 298 2.10 0.27 -6.37
C ILE A 298 2.97 0.62 -7.57
N THR A 299 4.19 0.07 -7.62
CA THR A 299 5.13 0.40 -8.70
C THR A 299 4.65 -0.12 -10.06
N ALA A 300 4.14 -1.36 -10.13
CA ALA A 300 3.59 -1.90 -11.37
C ALA A 300 2.34 -1.12 -11.82
N CYS A 301 1.42 -0.83 -10.92
CA CYS A 301 0.22 -0.07 -11.23
C CYS A 301 0.56 1.37 -11.67
N ALA A 302 1.51 2.03 -11.00
CA ALA A 302 1.96 3.36 -11.40
C ALA A 302 2.59 3.34 -12.81
N THR A 303 3.41 2.34 -13.11
CA THR A 303 3.99 2.16 -14.46
C THR A 303 2.88 1.94 -15.50
N ALA A 304 1.88 1.10 -15.20
CA ALA A 304 0.74 0.90 -16.09
C ALA A 304 -0.05 2.19 -16.33
N VAL A 305 -0.30 2.97 -15.27
CA VAL A 305 -1.02 4.25 -15.34
C VAL A 305 -0.23 5.28 -16.16
N CYS A 306 1.10 5.35 -16.00
CA CYS A 306 1.93 6.21 -16.84
C CYS A 306 1.80 5.85 -18.33
N LEU A 307 1.94 4.57 -18.66
CA LEU A 307 1.81 4.08 -20.02
C LEU A 307 0.41 4.38 -20.60
N MET A 308 -0.65 4.17 -19.83
CA MET A 308 -2.04 4.43 -20.24
C MET A 308 -2.32 5.91 -20.52
N ASN A 309 -1.65 6.82 -19.83
CA ASN A 309 -1.85 8.25 -19.95
C ASN A 309 -0.69 8.95 -20.70
N GLN A 310 0.19 8.17 -21.35
CA GLN A 310 1.36 8.67 -22.09
C GLN A 310 2.26 9.60 -21.24
N LEU A 311 2.32 9.36 -19.92
CA LEU A 311 3.19 10.10 -19.02
C LEU A 311 4.62 9.57 -19.10
N PRO A 312 5.63 10.45 -19.09
CA PRO A 312 7.02 10.00 -19.11
C PRO A 312 7.37 9.27 -17.81
N ILE A 313 7.90 8.07 -17.94
CA ILE A 313 8.40 7.30 -16.80
C ILE A 313 9.85 6.89 -17.07
N SER A 314 10.69 6.93 -16.03
CA SER A 314 12.10 6.56 -16.12
C SER A 314 12.64 6.06 -14.79
N ILE A 315 13.78 5.37 -14.84
CA ILE A 315 14.51 4.96 -13.64
C ILE A 315 14.80 6.17 -12.73
N GLY A 316 15.11 7.33 -13.32
CA GLY A 316 15.42 8.57 -12.61
C GLY A 316 14.25 9.11 -11.76
N THR A 317 13.01 8.83 -12.14
CA THR A 317 11.80 9.22 -11.39
C THR A 317 11.33 8.12 -10.45
N VAL A 318 11.43 6.86 -10.86
CA VAL A 318 10.88 5.72 -10.13
C VAL A 318 11.75 5.34 -8.93
N ILE A 319 13.08 5.33 -9.04
CA ILE A 319 13.94 4.95 -7.91
C ILE A 319 13.82 5.92 -6.72
N PRO A 320 13.88 7.26 -6.89
CA PRO A 320 13.59 8.19 -5.81
C PRO A 320 12.20 8.01 -5.20
N PHE A 321 11.19 7.74 -6.01
CA PHE A 321 9.83 7.44 -5.54
C PHE A 321 9.82 6.18 -4.66
N ILE A 322 10.40 5.05 -5.11
CA ILE A 322 10.47 3.80 -4.34
C ILE A 322 11.19 4.02 -3.02
N MET A 323 12.31 4.76 -3.01
CA MET A 323 13.06 5.06 -1.80
C MET A 323 12.24 5.90 -0.81
N THR A 324 11.59 6.97 -1.29
CA THR A 324 10.75 7.83 -0.46
C THR A 324 9.52 7.08 0.07
N LEU A 325 8.86 6.35 -0.81
CA LEU A 325 7.70 5.55 -0.45
C LEU A 325 8.05 4.43 0.54
N GLY A 326 9.19 3.76 0.36
CA GLY A 326 9.65 2.73 1.28
C GLY A 326 9.82 3.23 2.71
N ILE A 327 10.26 4.48 2.89
CA ILE A 327 10.33 5.12 4.21
C ILE A 327 8.92 5.48 4.71
N ALA A 328 8.08 6.07 3.85
CA ALA A 328 6.73 6.46 4.22
C ALA A 328 5.85 5.25 4.60
N MET A 329 6.07 4.11 3.94
CA MET A 329 5.31 2.88 4.18
C MET A 329 5.61 2.23 5.54
N VAL A 330 6.73 2.55 6.20
CA VAL A 330 6.99 2.15 7.60
C VAL A 330 5.86 2.62 8.53
N ALA A 331 5.18 3.68 8.16
CA ALA A 331 4.07 4.25 8.90
C ALA A 331 2.69 3.95 8.29
N SER A 332 2.65 3.09 7.26
CA SER A 332 1.38 2.73 6.63
C SER A 332 0.49 1.96 7.60
N PRO A 333 -0.81 2.32 7.72
CA PRO A 333 -1.72 1.52 8.52
C PRO A 333 -1.83 0.11 7.93
N GLY A 334 -1.68 -0.92 8.77
CA GLY A 334 -1.81 -2.33 8.40
C GLY A 334 -3.27 -2.75 8.10
N ALA A 335 -4.05 -1.86 7.50
CA ALA A 335 -5.47 -2.00 7.18
C ALA A 335 -5.67 -2.08 5.66
N PRO A 336 -6.81 -2.64 5.18
CA PRO A 336 -7.12 -2.67 3.76
C PRO A 336 -7.02 -1.31 3.09
N GLY A 337 -6.27 -1.20 1.99
CA GLY A 337 -6.04 0.04 1.27
C GLY A 337 -5.06 1.00 1.93
N GLY A 338 -4.50 0.69 3.10
CA GLY A 338 -3.59 1.58 3.85
C GLY A 338 -2.36 1.98 3.05
N SER A 339 -1.75 1.03 2.35
CA SER A 339 -0.53 1.29 1.58
C SER A 339 -0.75 2.25 0.42
N ILE A 340 -1.86 2.14 -0.32
CA ILE A 340 -2.14 3.09 -1.41
C ILE A 340 -2.50 4.47 -0.87
N MET A 341 -3.21 4.56 0.26
CA MET A 341 -3.47 5.84 0.92
C MET A 341 -2.17 6.53 1.36
N THR A 342 -1.20 5.75 1.82
CA THR A 342 0.15 6.25 2.13
C THR A 342 0.91 6.67 0.87
N ALA A 343 0.72 5.99 -0.26
CA ALA A 343 1.42 6.26 -1.51
C ALA A 343 0.85 7.47 -2.28
N LEU A 344 -0.46 7.71 -2.18
CA LEU A 344 -1.15 8.79 -2.91
C LEU A 344 -0.41 10.13 -2.90
N PRO A 345 0.05 10.62 -1.73
CA PRO A 345 0.74 11.90 -1.66
C PRO A 345 2.06 11.97 -2.42
N PHE A 346 2.64 10.83 -2.76
CA PHE A 346 3.95 10.74 -3.43
C PHE A 346 3.83 10.44 -4.92
N LEU A 347 2.62 10.18 -5.43
CA LEU A 347 2.41 9.83 -6.85
C LEU A 347 2.80 10.97 -7.80
N TYR A 348 2.82 12.22 -7.32
CA TYR A 348 3.33 13.35 -8.12
C TYR A 348 4.79 13.15 -8.56
N MET A 349 5.58 12.38 -7.82
CA MET A 349 6.97 12.09 -8.18
C MET A 349 7.08 11.27 -9.47
N ILE A 350 6.05 10.48 -9.80
CA ILE A 350 5.98 9.68 -11.02
C ILE A 350 5.09 10.35 -12.06
N PHE A 351 3.90 10.81 -11.68
CA PHE A 351 2.90 11.33 -12.62
C PHE A 351 3.08 12.81 -12.96
N GLY A 352 3.95 13.54 -12.22
CA GLY A 352 4.02 14.99 -12.27
C GLY A 352 2.98 15.67 -11.38
N THR A 353 3.11 16.99 -11.19
CA THR A 353 2.32 17.74 -10.18
C THR A 353 0.82 17.78 -10.47
N GLU A 354 0.43 17.90 -11.74
CA GLU A 354 -0.98 17.95 -12.14
C GLU A 354 -1.62 16.56 -12.15
N ALA A 355 -0.99 15.59 -12.83
CA ALA A 355 -1.53 14.23 -12.93
C ALA A 355 -1.44 13.44 -11.63
N GLY A 356 -0.51 13.80 -10.75
CA GLY A 356 -0.32 13.20 -9.43
C GLY A 356 -1.15 13.83 -8.32
N ASP A 357 -2.10 14.70 -8.63
CA ASP A 357 -3.06 15.22 -7.65
C ASP A 357 -3.86 14.05 -7.06
N PRO A 358 -3.80 13.84 -5.74
CA PRO A 358 -4.55 12.75 -5.07
C PRO A 358 -6.06 12.76 -5.33
N SER A 359 -6.63 13.94 -5.64
CA SER A 359 -8.04 14.10 -5.97
C SER A 359 -8.35 13.84 -7.45
N GLY A 360 -7.32 13.75 -8.30
CA GLY A 360 -7.46 13.64 -9.73
C GLY A 360 -7.90 12.25 -10.23
N PRO A 361 -8.43 12.18 -11.45
CA PRO A 361 -8.93 10.93 -12.04
C PRO A 361 -7.81 9.88 -12.23
N ILE A 362 -6.58 10.30 -12.47
CA ILE A 362 -5.42 9.40 -12.63
C ILE A 362 -5.13 8.69 -11.31
N CYS A 363 -5.13 9.41 -10.20
CA CYS A 363 -4.97 8.81 -8.87
C CYS A 363 -6.16 7.93 -8.49
N ALA A 364 -7.37 8.25 -8.93
CA ALA A 364 -8.54 7.38 -8.76
C ALA A 364 -8.37 6.02 -9.47
N ILE A 365 -7.87 6.01 -10.70
CA ILE A 365 -7.53 4.78 -11.43
C ILE A 365 -6.46 4.00 -10.67
N MET A 366 -5.42 4.67 -10.18
CA MET A 366 -4.35 4.06 -9.40
C MET A 366 -4.88 3.39 -8.13
N VAL A 367 -5.79 4.06 -7.39
CA VAL A 367 -6.44 3.51 -6.20
C VAL A 367 -7.27 2.27 -6.55
N ALA A 368 -8.08 2.35 -7.60
CA ALA A 368 -8.91 1.22 -8.04
C ALA A 368 -8.05 0.00 -8.42
N LEU A 369 -6.98 0.22 -9.20
CA LEU A 369 -6.02 -0.82 -9.57
C LEU A 369 -5.38 -1.48 -8.35
N TYR A 370 -4.84 -0.67 -7.45
CA TYR A 370 -4.16 -1.15 -6.26
C TYR A 370 -5.09 -2.03 -5.40
N ILE A 371 -6.28 -1.52 -5.08
CA ILE A 371 -7.17 -2.17 -4.12
C ILE A 371 -7.67 -3.53 -4.63
N THR A 372 -7.83 -3.71 -5.94
CA THR A 372 -8.17 -5.02 -6.50
C THR A 372 -7.11 -6.08 -6.24
N GLN A 373 -5.87 -5.66 -5.96
CA GLN A 373 -4.69 -6.51 -5.78
C GLN A 373 -4.15 -6.49 -4.33
N ASP A 374 -4.70 -5.64 -3.48
CA ASP A 374 -4.23 -5.42 -2.10
C ASP A 374 -4.19 -6.71 -1.26
N SER A 375 -5.16 -7.61 -1.46
CA SER A 375 -5.18 -8.94 -0.84
C SER A 375 -3.90 -9.74 -1.11
N PHE A 376 -3.46 -9.76 -2.36
CA PHE A 376 -2.26 -10.50 -2.78
C PHE A 376 -0.99 -9.80 -2.32
N GLY A 377 -0.95 -8.47 -2.39
CA GLY A 377 0.14 -7.65 -1.86
C GLY A 377 0.34 -7.86 -0.37
N THR A 378 -0.74 -7.83 0.41
CA THR A 378 -0.74 -8.10 1.86
C THR A 378 -0.27 -9.51 2.17
N ALA A 379 -0.74 -10.52 1.40
CA ALA A 379 -0.30 -11.89 1.58
C ALA A 379 1.20 -12.08 1.26
N CYS A 380 1.73 -11.33 0.29
CA CYS A 380 3.16 -11.27 0.00
C CYS A 380 3.95 -10.60 1.13
N ASN A 381 3.48 -9.48 1.69
CA ASN A 381 4.10 -8.82 2.83
C ASN A 381 4.24 -9.78 4.01
N VAL A 382 3.12 -10.36 4.45
CA VAL A 382 3.04 -11.29 5.60
C VAL A 382 3.91 -12.52 5.40
N SER A 383 4.01 -13.04 4.17
CA SER A 383 4.89 -14.18 3.87
C SER A 383 6.36 -13.79 3.99
N GLY A 384 6.73 -12.63 3.47
CA GLY A 384 8.08 -12.11 3.59
C GLY A 384 8.48 -11.77 5.02
N ASP A 385 7.54 -11.35 5.88
CA ASP A 385 7.79 -11.12 7.31
C ASP A 385 8.34 -12.37 7.99
N ASN A 386 7.76 -13.54 7.66
CA ASN A 386 8.22 -14.81 8.20
C ASN A 386 9.58 -15.23 7.62
N ALA A 387 9.79 -15.04 6.32
CA ALA A 387 11.10 -15.29 5.69
C ALA A 387 12.20 -14.43 6.35
N ILE A 388 11.92 -13.16 6.64
CA ILE A 388 12.82 -12.27 7.40
C ILE A 388 13.04 -12.80 8.82
N GLY A 389 11.99 -13.26 9.50
CA GLY A 389 12.09 -13.86 10.84
C GLY A 389 13.10 -15.04 10.87
N VAL A 390 13.04 -15.92 9.86
CA VAL A 390 13.98 -17.05 9.71
C VAL A 390 15.43 -16.57 9.49
N ILE A 391 15.63 -15.54 8.66
CA ILE A 391 16.95 -14.95 8.41
C ILE A 391 17.50 -14.31 9.69
N VAL A 392 16.69 -13.51 10.37
CA VAL A 392 17.07 -12.81 11.60
C VAL A 392 17.41 -13.78 12.72
N GLU A 393 16.63 -14.85 12.91
CA GLU A 393 16.94 -15.94 13.85
C GLU A 393 18.34 -16.51 13.60
N THR A 394 18.66 -16.78 12.34
CA THR A 394 19.95 -17.36 11.97
C THR A 394 21.11 -16.39 12.25
N ILE A 395 20.95 -15.12 11.91
CA ILE A 395 21.93 -14.07 12.18
C ILE A 395 22.11 -13.89 13.69
N TYR A 396 21.01 -13.83 14.45
CA TYR A 396 21.02 -13.68 15.89
C TYR A 396 21.80 -14.79 16.58
N ARG A 397 21.51 -16.04 16.26
CA ARG A 397 22.23 -17.21 16.81
C ARG A 397 23.70 -17.23 16.44
N ARG A 398 24.03 -16.89 15.18
CA ARG A 398 25.40 -17.02 14.68
C ARG A 398 26.33 -15.91 15.18
N PHE A 399 25.83 -14.68 15.29
CA PHE A 399 26.67 -13.50 15.51
C PHE A 399 26.41 -12.77 16.82
N ILE A 400 25.23 -12.88 17.42
CA ILE A 400 24.85 -12.12 18.63
C ILE A 400 24.96 -13.01 19.86
N CYS A 401 24.33 -14.18 19.86
CA CYS A 401 24.42 -15.11 21.02
C CYS A 401 25.84 -15.64 21.30
N LYS A 402 26.66 -15.86 20.26
CA LYS A 402 28.05 -16.30 20.45
C LYS A 402 28.95 -15.23 21.05
N SER A 403 28.65 -13.95 20.82
CA SER A 403 29.44 -12.81 21.38
C SER A 403 29.14 -12.54 22.86
N SER A 404 28.03 -13.05 23.39
CA SER A 404 27.65 -12.90 24.82
C SER A 404 28.18 -14.03 25.71
N ALA A 405 28.82 -15.04 25.12
CA ALA A 405 29.39 -16.20 25.80
C ALA A 405 30.95 -16.16 25.87
N GLN A 406 31.56 -15.09 25.38
CA GLN A 406 32.98 -14.72 25.55
C GLN A 406 33.08 -13.49 26.47
#